data_9eff82d289cee5d4dfa62d9330b516f0
#
_entry.id   9eff82d289cee5d4dfa62d9330b516f0
#
_cell.length_a   1.000
_cell.length_b   1.000
_cell.length_c   1.000
_cell.angle_alpha   90.00
_cell.angle_beta   90.00
_cell.angle_gamma   90.00
#
_symmetry.space_group_name_H-M   'P 1'
#
loop_
_entity.id
_entity.type
_entity.pdbx_description
1 polymer ?
#
loop_
_entity_poly.entity_id
_entity_poly.type
_entity_poly.pdbx_seq_one_letter_code
_entity_poly.pdbx_strand_id
1 'polypeptide(L)'
;QEIKAYFRSQNLAFEDNCKSYTRLDFAFGSRQQGRRFHFDVKEKRQALNMQNWPVSTIPQEHLFILDDLAARKVLAYAPQSGLVLRDNLRQSYHLLTVVDLFLMPKQRVNRPIENEVQAMKGKWLLDLRSSYTSANLVDIFSAINRYLDQHDAIFFKQLACYGHYAGEVVHDQGATRRPGHWDIDISATR
;
A
#
# COMPACT_ATOMS: atom_id res chain seq x y z
N GLN A 1 -3.51 -6.72 16.72
CA GLN A 1 -3.29 -6.73 18.19
C GLN A 1 -2.02 -5.94 18.55
N GLU A 2 -0.85 -6.22 17.96
CA GLU A 2 0.45 -5.60 18.25
C GLU A 2 0.43 -4.07 18.19
N ILE A 3 -0.19 -3.49 17.15
CA ILE A 3 -0.31 -2.03 16.99
C ILE A 3 -1.11 -1.40 18.14
N LYS A 4 -2.21 -2.02 18.54
CA LYS A 4 -3.00 -1.52 19.68
C LYS A 4 -2.21 -1.60 21.00
N ALA A 5 -1.46 -2.69 21.20
CA ALA A 5 -0.57 -2.83 22.36
C ALA A 5 0.53 -1.76 22.35
N TYR A 6 1.13 -1.52 21.19
CA TYR A 6 2.12 -0.46 21.02
C TYR A 6 1.57 0.92 21.36
N PHE A 7 0.41 1.31 20.81
CA PHE A 7 -0.20 2.62 21.11
C PHE A 7 -0.48 2.79 22.60
N ARG A 8 -1.00 1.75 23.26
CA ARG A 8 -1.26 1.77 24.70
C ARG A 8 0.03 1.91 25.51
N SER A 9 1.09 1.15 25.16
CA SER A 9 2.39 1.21 25.84
C SER A 9 3.06 2.57 25.71
N GLN A 10 2.83 3.27 24.60
CA GLN A 10 3.37 4.60 24.33
C GLN A 10 2.44 5.73 24.78
N ASN A 11 1.30 5.41 25.38
CA ASN A 11 0.25 6.38 25.78
C ASN A 11 -0.13 7.32 24.61
N LEU A 12 -0.29 6.74 23.39
CA LEU A 12 -0.68 7.47 22.18
C LEU A 12 -2.19 7.40 22.00
N ALA A 13 -2.81 8.55 21.76
CA ALA A 13 -4.21 8.60 21.36
C ALA A 13 -4.36 8.09 19.91
N PHE A 14 -5.29 7.17 19.68
CA PHE A 14 -5.56 6.63 18.37
C PHE A 14 -7.04 6.33 18.18
N GLU A 15 -7.47 6.33 16.92
CA GLU A 15 -8.78 5.84 16.51
C GLU A 15 -8.63 4.39 16.01
N ASP A 16 -9.52 3.53 16.47
CA ASP A 16 -9.62 2.12 16.04
C ASP A 16 -10.85 1.96 15.16
N ASN A 17 -10.63 1.85 13.88
CA ASN A 17 -11.67 1.69 12.87
C ASN A 17 -11.70 0.27 12.26
N CYS A 18 -11.05 -0.72 12.88
CA CYS A 18 -10.93 -2.08 12.33
C CYS A 18 -12.27 -2.77 12.03
N LYS A 19 -13.38 -2.25 12.54
CA LYS A 19 -14.74 -2.73 12.25
C LYS A 19 -15.41 -1.99 11.09
N SER A 20 -14.79 -0.94 10.57
CA SER A 20 -15.33 -0.14 9.47
C SER A 20 -14.82 -0.65 8.13
N TYR A 21 -15.71 -0.88 7.18
CA TYR A 21 -15.33 -1.21 5.81
C TYR A 21 -14.91 0.01 4.98
N THR A 22 -15.33 1.22 5.38
CA THR A 22 -15.11 2.45 4.63
C THR A 22 -13.92 3.26 5.12
N ARG A 23 -13.45 3.05 6.35
CA ARG A 23 -12.33 3.77 6.95
C ARG A 23 -11.06 2.91 6.92
N LEU A 24 -9.90 3.56 7.00
CA LEU A 24 -8.63 2.89 7.26
C LEU A 24 -8.62 2.39 8.71
N ASP A 25 -7.92 1.28 8.96
CA ASP A 25 -7.96 0.55 10.24
C ASP A 25 -7.63 1.42 11.44
N PHE A 26 -6.67 2.34 11.28
CA PHE A 26 -6.22 3.22 12.36
C PHE A 26 -6.00 4.65 11.90
N ALA A 27 -6.18 5.57 12.84
CA ALA A 27 -5.66 6.93 12.74
C ALA A 27 -5.01 7.33 14.06
N PHE A 28 -3.86 7.99 14.00
CA PHE A 28 -3.24 8.58 15.18
C PHE A 28 -2.70 9.98 14.88
N GLY A 29 -2.64 10.81 15.92
CA GLY A 29 -2.14 12.17 15.80
C GLY A 29 -0.66 12.28 16.15
N SER A 30 0.08 13.08 15.41
CA SER A 30 1.41 13.52 15.83
C SER A 30 1.32 14.38 17.08
N ARG A 31 2.20 14.14 18.06
CA ARG A 31 2.24 14.92 19.32
C ARG A 31 2.53 16.41 19.10
N GLN A 32 3.21 16.76 18.01
CA GLN A 32 3.77 18.10 17.81
C GLN A 32 2.93 19.04 16.93
N GLN A 33 2.06 18.53 16.04
CA GLN A 33 1.46 19.37 15.00
C GLN A 33 -0.05 19.21 14.79
N GLY A 34 -0.74 18.40 15.59
CA GLY A 34 -2.17 18.13 15.37
C GLY A 34 -2.49 17.39 14.06
N ARG A 35 -1.48 16.97 13.30
CA ARG A 35 -1.64 16.21 12.06
C ARG A 35 -1.97 14.77 12.38
N ARG A 36 -2.83 14.17 11.56
CA ARG A 36 -3.24 12.78 11.70
C ARG A 36 -2.69 11.94 10.56
N PHE A 37 -2.21 10.75 10.89
CA PHE A 37 -1.85 9.74 9.90
C PHE A 37 -2.88 8.61 9.93
N HIS A 38 -3.45 8.31 8.77
CA HIS A 38 -4.43 7.25 8.57
C HIS A 38 -3.76 6.05 7.90
N PHE A 39 -3.95 4.85 8.41
CA PHE A 39 -3.30 3.69 7.80
C PHE A 39 -4.12 2.41 7.91
N ASP A 40 -3.97 1.57 6.90
CA ASP A 40 -4.45 0.21 6.89
C ASP A 40 -3.34 -0.74 7.36
N VAL A 41 -3.73 -1.84 8.00
CA VAL A 41 -2.79 -2.86 8.47
C VAL A 41 -2.96 -4.11 7.64
N LYS A 42 -1.86 -4.65 7.16
CA LYS A 42 -1.84 -5.89 6.38
C LYS A 42 -0.80 -6.84 6.93
N GLU A 43 -0.99 -8.12 6.64
CA GLU A 43 -0.06 -9.18 7.04
C GLU A 43 0.32 -10.04 5.85
N LYS A 44 1.62 -10.30 5.71
CA LYS A 44 2.16 -11.33 4.83
C LYS A 44 2.41 -12.59 5.68
N ARG A 45 1.47 -13.55 5.62
CA ARG A 45 1.48 -14.73 6.49
C ARG A 45 2.19 -15.92 5.87
N GLN A 46 2.26 -15.97 4.54
CA GLN A 46 2.81 -17.11 3.80
C GLN A 46 3.52 -16.66 2.54
N ALA A 47 4.39 -17.51 2.05
CA ALA A 47 5.00 -17.33 0.74
C ALA A 47 3.93 -17.42 -0.37
N LEU A 48 4.08 -16.60 -1.39
CA LEU A 48 3.17 -16.58 -2.52
C LEU A 48 3.53 -17.69 -3.50
N ASN A 49 2.54 -18.41 -4.02
CA ASN A 49 2.79 -19.29 -5.16
C ASN A 49 2.93 -18.44 -6.43
N MET A 50 4.16 -18.32 -6.95
CA MET A 50 4.47 -17.48 -8.11
C MET A 50 3.82 -17.96 -9.42
N GLN A 51 3.40 -19.22 -9.50
CA GLN A 51 2.60 -19.71 -10.64
C GLN A 51 1.26 -18.97 -10.76
N ASN A 52 0.74 -18.48 -9.67
CA ASN A 52 -0.47 -17.65 -9.66
C ASN A 52 -0.22 -16.19 -10.09
N TRP A 53 1.04 -15.79 -10.22
CA TRP A 53 1.46 -14.42 -10.55
C TRP A 53 2.54 -14.41 -11.65
N PRO A 54 2.28 -15.03 -12.83
CA PRO A 54 3.29 -15.25 -13.86
C PRO A 54 3.84 -13.94 -14.46
N VAL A 55 3.10 -12.85 -14.33
CA VAL A 55 3.52 -11.53 -14.84
C VAL A 55 4.42 -10.76 -13.87
N SER A 56 4.58 -11.26 -12.64
CA SER A 56 5.41 -10.58 -11.64
C SER A 56 6.89 -10.72 -11.96
N THR A 57 7.57 -9.60 -12.03
CA THR A 57 9.04 -9.53 -12.10
C THR A 57 9.68 -9.36 -10.71
N ILE A 58 8.84 -9.22 -9.67
CA ILE A 58 9.29 -9.04 -8.28
C ILE A 58 9.60 -10.42 -7.69
N PRO A 59 10.78 -10.60 -7.08
CA PRO A 59 11.10 -11.83 -6.37
C PRO A 59 10.05 -12.17 -5.30
N GLN A 60 9.71 -13.46 -5.17
CA GLN A 60 8.66 -13.96 -4.29
C GLN A 60 8.76 -13.41 -2.86
N GLU A 61 9.96 -13.35 -2.35
CA GLU A 61 10.24 -12.89 -0.98
C GLU A 61 9.90 -11.41 -0.78
N HIS A 62 10.00 -10.60 -1.81
CA HIS A 62 9.71 -9.16 -1.78
C HIS A 62 8.32 -8.80 -2.27
N LEU A 63 7.63 -9.75 -2.91
CA LEU A 63 6.31 -9.51 -3.45
C LEU A 63 5.25 -9.43 -2.36
N PHE A 64 4.45 -8.38 -2.40
CA PHE A 64 3.21 -8.25 -1.65
C PHE A 64 2.05 -7.94 -2.59
N ILE A 65 0.91 -8.59 -2.35
CA ILE A 65 -0.30 -8.43 -3.16
C ILE A 65 -1.30 -7.60 -2.39
N LEU A 66 -1.65 -6.44 -2.92
CA LEU A 66 -2.63 -5.54 -2.34
C LEU A 66 -3.88 -5.50 -3.21
N ASP A 67 -5.05 -5.58 -2.59
CA ASP A 67 -6.32 -5.36 -3.30
C ASP A 67 -6.42 -3.91 -3.79
N ASP A 68 -6.88 -3.72 -5.02
CA ASP A 68 -7.08 -2.40 -5.63
C ASP A 68 -7.99 -1.50 -4.76
N LEU A 69 -9.05 -2.08 -4.19
CA LEU A 69 -9.92 -1.35 -3.29
C LEU A 69 -9.19 -0.85 -2.03
N ALA A 70 -8.30 -1.68 -1.45
CA ALA A 70 -7.49 -1.27 -0.31
C ALA A 70 -6.49 -0.17 -0.68
N ALA A 71 -5.85 -0.27 -1.85
CA ALA A 71 -4.97 0.77 -2.36
C ALA A 71 -5.71 2.10 -2.53
N ARG A 72 -6.87 2.08 -3.19
CA ARG A 72 -7.71 3.27 -3.40
C ARG A 72 -8.17 3.88 -2.09
N LYS A 73 -8.51 3.04 -1.10
CA LYS A 73 -8.91 3.51 0.23
C LYS A 73 -7.77 4.29 0.90
N VAL A 74 -6.52 3.81 0.80
CA VAL A 74 -5.36 4.54 1.30
C VAL A 74 -5.16 5.85 0.54
N LEU A 75 -5.23 5.83 -0.80
CA LEU A 75 -5.05 7.01 -1.64
C LEU A 75 -6.10 8.10 -1.36
N ALA A 76 -7.31 7.71 -0.96
CA ALA A 76 -8.39 8.67 -0.63
C ALA A 76 -8.08 9.50 0.63
N TYR A 77 -7.15 9.09 1.47
CA TYR A 77 -6.71 9.83 2.67
C TYR A 77 -5.37 10.58 2.45
N ALA A 78 -4.92 10.70 1.19
CA ALA A 78 -3.72 11.46 0.88
C ALA A 78 -3.81 12.91 1.39
N PRO A 79 -2.70 13.54 1.79
CA PRO A 79 -1.32 13.01 1.77
C PRO A 79 -0.92 12.25 3.05
N GLN A 80 -1.75 12.22 4.06
CA GLN A 80 -1.41 11.73 5.41
C GLN A 80 -1.90 10.29 5.61
N SER A 81 -1.51 9.39 4.72
CA SER A 81 -1.94 7.99 4.78
C SER A 81 -0.90 7.01 4.30
N GLY A 82 -1.14 5.74 4.59
CA GLY A 82 -0.24 4.65 4.19
C GLY A 82 -0.72 3.27 4.59
N LEU A 83 0.18 2.32 4.42
CA LEU A 83 0.03 0.93 4.84
C LEU A 83 1.13 0.58 5.84
N VAL A 84 0.77 -0.09 6.91
CA VAL A 84 1.71 -0.79 7.78
C VAL A 84 1.52 -2.28 7.55
N LEU A 85 2.56 -2.94 7.06
CA LEU A 85 2.56 -4.35 6.76
C LEU A 85 3.43 -5.10 7.78
N ARG A 86 2.91 -6.18 8.34
CA ARG A 86 3.68 -7.18 9.09
C ARG A 86 4.08 -8.31 8.15
N ASP A 87 5.38 -8.48 7.92
CA ASP A 87 5.92 -9.68 7.26
C ASP A 87 6.25 -10.73 8.31
N ASN A 88 5.37 -11.72 8.46
CA ASN A 88 5.54 -12.79 9.44
C ASN A 88 6.63 -13.79 9.03
N LEU A 89 7.01 -13.84 7.76
CA LEU A 89 8.08 -14.72 7.30
C LEU A 89 9.46 -14.19 7.67
N ARG A 90 9.62 -12.86 7.63
CA ARG A 90 10.89 -12.18 7.91
C ARG A 90 10.93 -11.50 9.27
N GLN A 91 9.84 -11.60 10.03
CA GLN A 91 9.70 -10.94 11.33
C GLN A 91 9.99 -9.44 11.27
N SER A 92 9.54 -8.78 10.19
CA SER A 92 9.74 -7.36 9.95
C SER A 92 8.44 -6.62 9.71
N TYR A 93 8.49 -5.30 9.85
CA TYR A 93 7.42 -4.39 9.49
C TYR A 93 7.86 -3.55 8.28
N HIS A 94 6.89 -3.20 7.46
CA HIS A 94 7.08 -2.34 6.31
C HIS A 94 6.09 -1.17 6.38
N LEU A 95 6.57 0.02 6.12
CA LEU A 95 5.75 1.21 5.92
C LEU A 95 5.78 1.58 4.44
N LEU A 96 4.61 1.67 3.85
CA LEU A 96 4.39 2.26 2.53
C LEU A 96 3.49 3.48 2.73
N THR A 97 4.02 4.67 2.58
CA THR A 97 3.23 5.89 2.61
C THR A 97 2.42 6.04 1.32
N VAL A 98 1.46 6.94 1.30
CA VAL A 98 0.73 7.25 0.06
C VAL A 98 1.67 7.73 -1.04
N VAL A 99 2.78 8.40 -0.70
CA VAL A 99 3.80 8.82 -1.66
C VAL A 99 4.50 7.62 -2.28
N ASP A 100 4.86 6.61 -1.46
CA ASP A 100 5.45 5.37 -1.96
C ASP A 100 4.46 4.66 -2.89
N LEU A 101 3.20 4.49 -2.46
CA LEU A 101 2.17 3.84 -3.26
C LEU A 101 1.88 4.56 -4.57
N PHE A 102 2.03 5.88 -4.61
CA PHE A 102 1.83 6.67 -5.82
C PHE A 102 3.02 6.58 -6.78
N LEU A 103 4.24 6.73 -6.27
CA LEU A 103 5.44 6.89 -7.10
C LEU A 103 6.15 5.57 -7.42
N MET A 104 6.04 4.54 -6.56
CA MET A 104 6.78 3.29 -6.79
C MET A 104 6.35 2.60 -8.09
N PRO A 105 7.29 1.97 -8.81
CA PRO A 105 6.93 1.09 -9.91
C PRO A 105 6.00 -0.02 -9.43
N LYS A 106 4.90 -0.25 -10.14
CA LYS A 106 3.91 -1.25 -9.76
C LYS A 106 3.29 -1.91 -10.97
N GLN A 107 2.84 -3.13 -10.77
CA GLN A 107 2.05 -3.87 -11.73
C GLN A 107 0.64 -4.07 -11.17
N ARG A 108 -0.35 -3.98 -12.03
CA ARG A 108 -1.73 -4.34 -11.68
C ARG A 108 -2.14 -5.57 -12.46
N VAL A 109 -2.85 -6.46 -11.78
CA VAL A 109 -3.42 -7.67 -12.37
C VAL A 109 -4.91 -7.67 -12.08
N ASN A 110 -5.71 -7.73 -13.14
CA ASN A 110 -7.14 -7.96 -13.00
C ASN A 110 -7.41 -9.46 -13.05
N ARG A 111 -8.08 -9.98 -12.03
CA ARG A 111 -8.42 -11.40 -11.91
C ARG A 111 -9.92 -11.58 -11.84
N PRO A 112 -10.46 -12.66 -12.43
CA PRO A 112 -11.86 -13.01 -12.26
C PRO A 112 -12.21 -13.19 -10.78
N ILE A 113 -13.41 -12.80 -10.40
CA ILE A 113 -13.97 -13.11 -9.09
C ILE A 113 -14.65 -14.47 -9.22
N GLU A 114 -14.30 -15.41 -8.33
CA GLU A 114 -14.97 -16.71 -8.27
C GLU A 114 -16.46 -16.49 -8.02
N ASN A 115 -17.29 -17.20 -8.75
CA ASN A 115 -18.74 -17.18 -8.67
C ASN A 115 -19.45 -15.88 -9.16
N GLU A 116 -18.72 -14.93 -9.73
CA GLU A 116 -19.33 -13.75 -10.34
C GLU A 116 -19.01 -13.70 -11.85
N VAL A 117 -20.04 -13.82 -12.65
CA VAL A 117 -19.90 -13.79 -14.12
C VAL A 117 -19.42 -12.41 -14.56
N GLN A 118 -18.26 -12.37 -15.21
CA GLN A 118 -17.62 -11.16 -15.76
C GLN A 118 -17.12 -10.11 -14.72
N ALA A 119 -17.18 -10.39 -13.43
CA ALA A 119 -16.61 -9.48 -12.44
C ALA A 119 -15.10 -9.69 -12.31
N MET A 120 -14.34 -8.60 -12.26
CA MET A 120 -12.88 -8.59 -12.15
C MET A 120 -12.46 -7.86 -10.89
N LYS A 121 -11.45 -8.40 -10.21
CA LYS A 121 -10.83 -7.78 -9.03
C LYS A 121 -9.40 -7.39 -9.34
N GLY A 122 -9.11 -6.11 -9.23
CA GLY A 122 -7.76 -5.58 -9.39
C GLY A 122 -6.87 -5.93 -8.20
N LYS A 123 -5.63 -6.30 -8.49
CA LYS A 123 -4.57 -6.56 -7.52
C LYS A 123 -3.34 -5.75 -7.89
N TRP A 124 -2.75 -5.10 -6.91
CA TRP A 124 -1.47 -4.41 -7.05
C TRP A 124 -0.34 -5.33 -6.59
N LEU A 125 0.66 -5.49 -7.42
CA LEU A 125 1.88 -6.20 -7.11
C LEU A 125 2.91 -5.18 -6.65
N LEU A 126 3.21 -5.20 -5.36
CA LEU A 126 4.08 -4.23 -4.70
C LEU A 126 5.42 -4.87 -4.35
N ASP A 127 6.50 -4.15 -4.62
CA ASP A 127 7.84 -4.54 -4.23
C ASP A 127 8.18 -3.97 -2.85
N LEU A 128 8.26 -4.83 -1.84
CA LEU A 128 8.56 -4.42 -0.47
C LEU A 128 9.95 -3.79 -0.30
N ARG A 129 10.85 -3.93 -1.28
CA ARG A 129 12.15 -3.22 -1.27
C ARG A 129 11.98 -1.69 -1.37
N SER A 130 10.86 -1.23 -1.92
CA SER A 130 10.51 0.19 -1.99
C SER A 130 9.90 0.74 -0.70
N SER A 131 9.70 -0.10 0.33
CA SER A 131 9.14 0.31 1.62
C SER A 131 10.23 0.70 2.63
N TYR A 132 9.86 1.53 3.61
CA TYR A 132 10.66 1.63 4.81
C TYR A 132 10.48 0.37 5.66
N THR A 133 11.58 -0.29 6.01
CA THR A 133 11.57 -1.59 6.72
C THR A 133 12.24 -1.50 8.07
N SER A 134 11.64 -2.09 9.10
CA SER A 134 12.22 -2.24 10.44
C SER A 134 11.78 -3.54 11.10
N ALA A 135 12.58 -4.02 12.04
CA ALA A 135 12.23 -5.16 12.88
C ALA A 135 11.22 -4.81 13.99
N ASN A 136 10.99 -3.52 14.28
CA ASN A 136 10.14 -3.10 15.37
C ASN A 136 9.18 -1.97 14.98
N LEU A 137 8.08 -1.84 15.74
CA LEU A 137 7.07 -0.81 15.52
C LEU A 137 7.54 0.60 15.91
N VAL A 138 8.48 0.73 16.84
CA VAL A 138 8.98 2.04 17.29
C VAL A 138 9.56 2.81 16.11
N ASP A 139 10.38 2.13 15.28
CA ASP A 139 11.00 2.74 14.11
C ASP A 139 9.96 3.07 13.03
N ILE A 140 8.97 2.19 12.84
CA ILE A 140 7.87 2.44 11.89
C ILE A 140 7.11 3.71 12.27
N PHE A 141 6.71 3.86 13.55
CA PHE A 141 5.99 5.04 13.98
C PHE A 141 6.89 6.30 14.06
N SER A 142 8.19 6.14 14.29
CA SER A 142 9.16 7.23 14.15
C SER A 142 9.27 7.69 12.69
N ALA A 143 9.27 6.75 11.74
CA ALA A 143 9.25 7.06 10.30
C ALA A 143 7.94 7.76 9.89
N ILE A 144 6.79 7.35 10.43
CA ILE A 144 5.51 8.02 10.19
C ILE A 144 5.53 9.46 10.72
N ASN A 145 6.03 9.69 11.94
CA ASN A 145 6.14 11.05 12.48
C ASN A 145 7.04 11.93 11.59
N ARG A 146 8.19 11.41 11.18
CA ARG A 146 9.09 12.11 10.24
C ARG A 146 8.39 12.41 8.91
N TYR A 147 7.61 11.46 8.39
CA TYR A 147 6.82 11.67 7.19
C TYR A 147 5.80 12.80 7.38
N LEU A 148 5.07 12.83 8.50
CA LEU A 148 4.10 13.88 8.80
C LEU A 148 4.76 15.27 8.88
N ASP A 149 6.00 15.34 9.37
CA ASP A 149 6.73 16.61 9.48
C ASP A 149 7.29 17.09 8.14
N GLN A 150 7.58 16.17 7.22
CA GLN A 150 8.38 16.44 6.03
C GLN A 150 7.76 15.88 4.73
N HIS A 151 6.46 15.58 4.70
CA HIS A 151 5.87 14.85 3.57
C HIS A 151 6.05 15.55 2.22
N ASP A 152 6.03 16.89 2.16
CA ASP A 152 6.27 17.61 0.93
C ASP A 152 7.72 17.41 0.42
N ALA A 153 8.70 17.57 1.33
CA ALA A 153 10.11 17.34 0.99
C ALA A 153 10.38 15.87 0.62
N ILE A 154 9.72 14.92 1.32
CA ILE A 154 9.82 13.49 1.01
C ILE A 154 9.25 13.21 -0.37
N PHE A 155 8.11 13.80 -0.73
CA PHE A 155 7.50 13.64 -2.05
C PHE A 155 8.48 14.06 -3.16
N PHE A 156 9.03 15.25 -3.08
CA PHE A 156 9.99 15.74 -4.09
C PHE A 156 11.26 14.91 -4.14
N LYS A 157 11.78 14.48 -2.99
CA LYS A 157 12.95 13.60 -2.94
C LYS A 157 12.69 12.25 -3.60
N GLN A 158 11.57 11.62 -3.30
CA GLN A 158 11.22 10.33 -3.90
C GLN A 158 10.92 10.45 -5.38
N LEU A 159 10.24 11.52 -5.81
CA LEU A 159 10.03 11.80 -7.23
C LEU A 159 11.36 11.88 -7.99
N ALA A 160 12.37 12.55 -7.41
CA ALA A 160 13.71 12.60 -7.98
C ALA A 160 14.40 11.23 -8.02
N CYS A 161 14.21 10.39 -7.00
CA CYS A 161 14.78 9.04 -6.96
C CYS A 161 14.17 8.10 -8.01
N TYR A 162 12.87 8.19 -8.25
CA TYR A 162 12.19 7.37 -9.27
C TYR A 162 12.36 7.96 -10.69
N GLY A 163 12.92 9.15 -10.80
CA GLY A 163 13.07 9.88 -12.06
C GLY A 163 11.74 10.46 -12.51
N HIS A 164 11.15 9.89 -13.55
CA HIS A 164 9.81 10.22 -14.01
C HIS A 164 8.83 9.10 -13.65
N TYR A 165 7.59 9.44 -13.47
CA TYR A 165 6.54 8.46 -13.24
C TYR A 165 6.38 7.58 -14.50
N ALA A 166 6.68 6.29 -14.36
CA ALA A 166 6.65 5.33 -15.47
C ALA A 166 5.24 4.77 -15.75
N GLY A 167 4.25 5.13 -14.93
CA GLY A 167 2.89 4.63 -15.05
C GLY A 167 2.67 3.27 -14.39
N GLU A 168 1.56 2.68 -14.72
CA GLU A 168 1.17 1.34 -14.30
C GLU A 168 1.15 0.38 -15.49
N VAL A 169 1.65 -0.83 -15.28
CA VAL A 169 1.40 -1.93 -16.20
C VAL A 169 0.20 -2.73 -15.69
N VAL A 170 -0.84 -2.82 -16.49
CA VAL A 170 -2.06 -3.55 -16.15
C VAL A 170 -2.11 -4.85 -16.96
N HIS A 171 -2.30 -5.96 -16.27
CA HIS A 171 -2.43 -7.29 -16.87
C HIS A 171 -3.81 -7.87 -16.55
N ASP A 172 -4.54 -8.29 -17.60
CA ASP A 172 -5.78 -9.05 -17.45
C ASP A 172 -5.50 -10.54 -17.47
N GLN A 173 -5.91 -11.25 -16.41
CA GLN A 173 -5.76 -12.68 -16.31
C GLN A 173 -7.12 -13.37 -16.49
N GLY A 174 -7.24 -14.16 -17.55
CA GLY A 174 -8.29 -15.18 -17.69
C GLY A 174 -9.68 -14.68 -18.07
N ALA A 175 -9.83 -13.48 -18.63
CA ALA A 175 -11.12 -13.06 -19.18
C ALA A 175 -10.94 -12.13 -20.38
N THR A 176 -11.78 -12.33 -21.39
CA THR A 176 -12.05 -11.32 -22.40
C THR A 176 -12.80 -10.18 -21.74
N ARG A 177 -12.10 -9.15 -21.33
CA ARG A 177 -12.70 -7.95 -20.75
C ARG A 177 -13.17 -7.02 -21.86
N ARG A 178 -14.37 -6.50 -21.75
CA ARG A 178 -14.73 -5.27 -22.47
C ARG A 178 -13.97 -4.11 -21.81
N PRO A 179 -13.27 -3.24 -22.57
CA PRO A 179 -12.63 -2.06 -22.03
C PRO A 179 -13.64 -1.27 -21.19
N GLY A 180 -13.35 -1.08 -19.91
CA GLY A 180 -14.12 -0.18 -19.07
C GLY A 180 -13.69 1.25 -19.34
N HIS A 181 -14.55 2.23 -19.03
CA HIS A 181 -14.23 3.66 -19.17
C HIS A 181 -13.04 4.14 -18.30
N TRP A 182 -12.45 3.24 -17.53
CA TRP A 182 -11.23 3.47 -16.75
C TRP A 182 -9.95 3.06 -17.50
N ASP A 183 -10.09 2.37 -18.63
CA ASP A 183 -8.96 2.06 -19.51
C ASP A 183 -8.70 3.28 -20.40
N ILE A 184 -8.30 4.39 -19.78
CA ILE A 184 -7.83 5.55 -20.51
C ILE A 184 -6.49 5.15 -21.10
N ASP A 185 -6.46 4.93 -22.39
CA ASP A 185 -5.23 4.74 -23.13
C ASP A 185 -4.49 6.08 -23.23
N ILE A 186 -3.57 6.29 -22.28
CA ILE A 186 -2.74 7.50 -22.23
C ILE A 186 -1.76 7.52 -23.42
N SER A 187 -1.56 6.41 -24.12
CA SER A 187 -0.69 6.37 -25.31
C SER A 187 -1.29 7.08 -26.54
N ALA A 188 -2.59 7.33 -26.53
CA ALA A 188 -3.30 8.04 -27.61
C ALA A 188 -3.20 9.59 -27.53
N THR A 189 -2.51 10.14 -26.51
CA THR A 189 -2.39 11.59 -26.28
C THR A 189 -0.98 12.13 -26.56
N ARG A 190 -0.27 11.52 -27.51
CA ARG A 190 0.98 12.08 -28.05
C ARG A 190 0.80 12.55 -29.49
#